data_aa13cff34786365b99ad5c36e143b9ac
#
_entry.id   aa13cff34786365b99ad5c36e143b9ac
#
_cell.length_a   1.000
_cell.length_b   1.000
_cell.length_c   1.000
_cell.angle_alpha   90.00
_cell.angle_beta   90.00
_cell.angle_gamma   90.00
#
_symmetry.space_group_name_H-M   'P 1'
#
loop_
_entity.id
_entity.type
_entity.pdbx_description
1 polymer ?
#
loop_
_entity_poly.entity_id
_entity_poly.type
_entity_poly.pdbx_seq_one_letter_code
_entity_poly.pdbx_strand_id
1 'polypeptide(L)'
;MASLVEELINVLTEEEKVYRTLAANGEKKRQIIIDADIPALEALTDLDQQAGDELLIMSNKQVSLLTDIANVLGKSDEKMTVTRLIGYLGTKP
;
A
#
# COMPACT_ATOMS: atom_id res chain seq x y z
N MET A 1 -4.58 -20.12 6.44
CA MET A 1 -3.31 -19.36 6.58
C MET A 1 -2.74 -18.91 5.23
N ALA A 2 -2.54 -19.84 4.31
CA ALA A 2 -2.04 -19.49 2.98
C ALA A 2 -2.91 -18.44 2.30
N SER A 3 -4.23 -18.54 2.43
CA SER A 3 -5.17 -17.60 1.85
C SER A 3 -4.99 -16.18 2.39
N LEU A 4 -4.73 -16.02 3.69
CA LEU A 4 -4.49 -14.72 4.29
C LEU A 4 -3.17 -14.11 3.80
N VAL A 5 -2.14 -14.95 3.66
CA VAL A 5 -0.84 -14.51 3.13
C VAL A 5 -0.97 -14.08 1.69
N GLU A 6 -1.72 -14.83 0.87
CA GLU A 6 -1.96 -14.46 -0.52
C GLU A 6 -2.70 -13.13 -0.63
N GLU A 7 -3.71 -12.90 0.21
CA GLU A 7 -4.43 -11.64 0.23
C GLU A 7 -3.51 -10.49 0.63
N LEU A 8 -2.63 -10.70 1.61
CA LEU A 8 -1.67 -9.69 2.02
C LEU A 8 -0.71 -9.35 0.88
N ILE A 9 -0.20 -10.37 0.18
CA ILE A 9 0.68 -10.16 -0.97
C ILE A 9 -0.03 -9.35 -2.04
N ASN A 10 -1.30 -9.65 -2.31
CA ASN A 10 -2.09 -8.91 -3.29
C ASN A 10 -2.24 -7.44 -2.90
N VAL A 11 -2.52 -7.17 -1.61
CA VAL A 11 -2.62 -5.79 -1.12
C VAL A 11 -1.30 -5.04 -1.28
N LEU A 12 -0.19 -5.67 -0.92
CA LEU A 12 1.13 -5.07 -1.06
C LEU A 12 1.48 -4.79 -2.52
N THR A 13 1.10 -5.70 -3.42
CA THR A 13 1.32 -5.52 -4.86
C THR A 13 0.52 -4.34 -5.38
N GLU A 14 -0.74 -4.19 -4.97
CA GLU A 14 -1.58 -3.07 -5.37
C GLU A 14 -1.06 -1.74 -4.80
N GLU A 15 -0.60 -1.74 -3.55
CA GLU A 15 0.03 -0.56 -2.97
C GLU A 15 1.25 -0.12 -3.78
N GLU A 16 2.08 -1.06 -4.20
CA GLU A 16 3.25 -0.75 -5.00
C GLU A 16 2.87 -0.08 -6.32
N LYS A 17 1.82 -0.57 -6.98
CA LYS A 17 1.32 0.03 -8.21
C LYS A 17 0.87 1.47 -7.99
N VAL A 18 0.17 1.73 -6.90
CA VAL A 18 -0.30 3.08 -6.58
C VAL A 18 0.90 4.01 -6.30
N TYR A 19 1.90 3.55 -5.56
CA TYR A 19 3.11 4.34 -5.32
C TYR A 19 3.85 4.67 -6.60
N ARG A 20 3.94 3.72 -7.53
CA ARG A 20 4.56 3.96 -8.84
C ARG A 20 3.79 5.00 -9.63
N THR A 21 2.46 4.95 -9.59
CA THR A 21 1.61 5.94 -10.24
C THR A 21 1.84 7.32 -9.64
N LEU A 22 1.90 7.43 -8.30
CA LEU A 22 2.17 8.69 -7.62
C LEU A 22 3.54 9.26 -8.01
N ALA A 23 4.55 8.41 -8.11
CA ALA A 23 5.88 8.85 -8.53
C ALA A 23 5.86 9.38 -9.97
N ALA A 24 5.19 8.68 -10.88
CA ALA A 24 5.04 9.14 -12.26
C ALA A 24 4.27 10.46 -12.34
N ASN A 25 3.22 10.60 -11.50
CA ASN A 25 2.44 11.84 -11.43
C ASN A 25 3.28 13.00 -10.89
N GLY A 26 4.22 12.73 -9.99
CA GLY A 26 5.15 13.75 -9.49
C GLY A 26 5.99 14.35 -10.61
N GLU A 27 6.48 13.53 -11.53
CA GLU A 27 7.22 13.99 -12.69
C GLU A 27 6.35 14.81 -13.64
N LYS A 28 5.11 14.35 -13.89
CA LYS A 28 4.15 15.08 -14.70
C LYS A 28 3.81 16.43 -14.08
N LYS A 29 3.60 16.46 -12.76
CA LYS A 29 3.26 17.68 -12.04
C LYS A 29 4.36 18.72 -12.20
N ARG A 30 5.62 18.30 -12.12
CA ARG A 30 6.76 19.19 -12.32
C ARG A 30 6.69 19.87 -13.69
N GLN A 31 6.45 19.09 -14.75
CA GLN A 31 6.36 19.63 -16.10
C GLN A 31 5.16 20.56 -16.26
N ILE A 32 4.01 20.19 -15.67
CA ILE A 32 2.79 20.98 -15.70
C ILE A 32 3.00 22.34 -15.04
N ILE A 33 3.73 22.37 -13.92
CA ILE A 33 4.07 23.62 -13.23
C ILE A 33 4.97 24.48 -14.09
N ILE A 34 5.97 23.90 -14.74
CA ILE A 34 6.86 24.61 -15.64
C ILE A 34 6.07 25.24 -16.79
N ASP A 35 5.10 24.51 -17.33
CA ASP A 35 4.25 24.96 -18.44
C ASP A 35 3.12 25.88 -17.99
N ALA A 36 2.94 26.06 -16.69
CA ALA A 36 1.85 26.86 -16.11
C ALA A 36 0.46 26.43 -16.57
N ASP A 37 0.26 25.13 -16.73
CA ASP A 37 -1.01 24.53 -17.16
C ASP A 37 -1.88 24.25 -15.92
N ILE A 38 -2.65 25.24 -15.50
CA ILE A 38 -3.49 25.17 -14.30
C ILE A 38 -4.55 24.06 -14.37
N PRO A 39 -5.33 23.95 -15.46
CA PRO A 39 -6.34 22.87 -15.55
C PRO A 39 -5.72 21.47 -15.45
N ALA A 40 -4.56 21.25 -16.05
CA ALA A 40 -3.87 19.97 -15.97
C ALA A 40 -3.37 19.71 -14.54
N LEU A 41 -2.91 20.73 -13.84
CA LEU A 41 -2.47 20.60 -12.45
C LEU A 41 -3.64 20.22 -11.54
N GLU A 42 -4.80 20.84 -11.73
CA GLU A 42 -6.00 20.50 -10.95
C GLU A 42 -6.42 19.05 -11.20
N ALA A 43 -6.45 18.62 -12.46
CA ALA A 43 -6.81 17.26 -12.80
C ALA A 43 -5.84 16.25 -12.16
N LEU A 44 -4.55 16.55 -12.20
CA LEU A 44 -3.54 15.66 -11.62
C LEU A 44 -3.64 15.64 -10.09
N THR A 45 -3.95 16.76 -9.47
CA THR A 45 -4.16 16.83 -8.01
C THR A 45 -5.34 15.95 -7.59
N ASP A 46 -6.43 15.95 -8.37
CA ASP A 46 -7.57 15.08 -8.10
C ASP A 46 -7.19 13.61 -8.20
N LEU A 47 -6.39 13.24 -9.19
CA LEU A 47 -5.89 11.87 -9.33
C LEU A 47 -5.00 11.47 -8.13
N ASP A 48 -4.15 12.38 -7.68
CA ASP A 48 -3.30 12.13 -6.51
C ASP A 48 -4.14 11.93 -5.26
N GLN A 49 -5.21 12.69 -5.11
CA GLN A 49 -6.12 12.54 -3.96
C GLN A 49 -6.82 11.19 -3.99
N GLN A 50 -7.29 10.75 -5.17
CA GLN A 50 -7.88 9.43 -5.32
C GLN A 50 -6.89 8.34 -4.96
N ALA A 51 -5.65 8.47 -5.40
CA ALA A 51 -4.61 7.51 -5.07
C ALA A 51 -4.33 7.47 -3.55
N GLY A 52 -4.34 8.62 -2.90
CA GLY A 52 -4.21 8.71 -1.45
C GLY A 52 -5.33 7.99 -0.72
N ASP A 53 -6.57 8.15 -1.20
CA ASP A 53 -7.73 7.48 -0.63
C ASP A 53 -7.61 5.95 -0.82
N GLU A 54 -7.18 5.51 -1.98
CA GLU A 54 -6.95 4.08 -2.24
C GLU A 54 -5.88 3.51 -1.30
N LEU A 55 -4.80 4.25 -1.08
CA LEU A 55 -3.74 3.82 -0.17
C LEU A 55 -4.25 3.69 1.27
N LEU A 56 -5.13 4.60 1.69
CA LEU A 56 -5.72 4.52 3.01
C LEU A 56 -6.56 3.24 3.18
N ILE A 57 -7.38 2.93 2.18
CA ILE A 57 -8.18 1.71 2.18
C ILE A 57 -7.27 0.48 2.22
N MET A 58 -6.22 0.46 1.41
CA MET A 58 -5.26 -0.65 1.37
C MET A 58 -4.50 -0.80 2.69
N SER A 59 -4.13 0.32 3.32
CA SER A 59 -3.46 0.31 4.61
C SER A 59 -4.35 -0.31 5.68
N ASN A 60 -5.63 0.06 5.71
CA ASN A 60 -6.59 -0.50 6.66
C ASN A 60 -6.77 -2.00 6.42
N LYS A 61 -6.83 -2.42 5.17
CA LYS A 61 -6.95 -3.83 4.81
C LYS A 61 -5.70 -4.59 5.23
N GLN A 62 -4.52 -4.00 5.06
CA GLN A 62 -3.26 -4.60 5.48
C GLN A 62 -3.23 -4.84 6.99
N VAL A 63 -3.65 -3.84 7.78
CA VAL A 63 -3.71 -3.97 9.24
C VAL A 63 -4.66 -5.10 9.63
N SER A 64 -5.83 -5.18 9.00
CA SER A 64 -6.81 -6.22 9.27
C SER A 64 -6.25 -7.60 8.95
N LEU A 65 -5.60 -7.75 7.81
CA LEU A 65 -5.01 -9.03 7.41
C LEU A 65 -3.87 -9.45 8.34
N LEU A 66 -3.03 -8.50 8.75
CA LEU A 66 -1.96 -8.79 9.70
C LEU A 66 -2.50 -9.23 11.05
N THR A 67 -3.58 -8.62 11.50
CA THR A 67 -4.26 -9.03 12.74
C THR A 67 -4.79 -10.45 12.63
N ASP A 68 -5.44 -10.78 11.50
CA ASP A 68 -5.98 -12.12 11.27
C ASP A 68 -4.86 -13.16 11.23
N ILE A 69 -3.76 -12.84 10.57
CA ILE A 69 -2.60 -13.74 10.49
C ILE A 69 -2.00 -13.94 11.89
N ALA A 70 -1.89 -12.88 12.67
CA ALA A 70 -1.39 -12.98 14.05
C ALA A 70 -2.26 -13.91 14.88
N ASN A 71 -3.57 -13.83 14.74
CA ASN A 71 -4.50 -14.70 15.45
C ASN A 71 -4.30 -16.17 15.04
N VAL A 72 -4.15 -16.42 13.74
CA VAL A 72 -3.94 -17.79 13.24
C VAL A 72 -2.63 -18.37 13.75
N LEU A 73 -1.58 -17.53 13.84
CA LEU A 73 -0.28 -17.98 14.32
C LEU A 73 -0.20 -18.07 15.84
N GLY A 74 -1.25 -17.66 16.56
CA GLY A 74 -1.21 -17.64 18.03
C GLY A 74 -0.37 -16.50 18.58
N LYS A 75 -0.21 -15.43 17.82
CA LYS A 75 0.60 -14.27 18.17
C LYS A 75 -0.24 -13.03 18.40
N SER A 76 -1.49 -13.20 18.78
CA SER A 76 -2.42 -12.08 18.92
C SER A 76 -2.01 -11.06 19.98
N ASP A 77 -1.15 -11.44 20.93
CA ASP A 77 -0.64 -10.53 21.94
C ASP A 77 0.44 -9.60 21.40
N GLU A 78 0.97 -9.89 20.21
CA GLU A 78 2.04 -9.13 19.61
C GLU A 78 1.48 -8.27 18.46
N LYS A 79 2.04 -7.09 18.33
CA LYS A 79 1.72 -6.27 17.17
C LYS A 79 2.39 -6.88 15.94
N MET A 80 1.58 -7.38 15.02
CA MET A 80 2.08 -7.97 13.78
C MET A 80 2.43 -6.88 12.77
N THR A 81 3.59 -7.00 12.16
CA THR A 81 4.03 -6.15 11.05
C THR A 81 4.45 -7.04 9.90
N VAL A 82 4.61 -6.44 8.71
CA VAL A 82 5.09 -7.19 7.55
C VAL A 82 6.47 -7.79 7.84
N THR A 83 7.34 -7.02 8.49
CA THR A 83 8.68 -7.50 8.82
C THR A 83 8.62 -8.70 9.78
N ARG A 84 7.77 -8.63 10.81
CA ARG A 84 7.59 -9.74 11.74
C ARG A 84 7.03 -10.97 11.05
N LEU A 85 6.04 -10.77 10.17
CA LEU A 85 5.45 -11.86 9.42
C LEU A 85 6.50 -12.55 8.55
N ILE A 86 7.33 -11.79 7.87
CA ILE A 86 8.42 -12.34 7.07
C ILE A 86 9.36 -13.17 7.95
N GLY A 87 9.67 -12.67 9.16
CA GLY A 87 10.49 -13.39 10.10
C GLY A 87 9.91 -14.74 10.49
N TYR A 88 8.60 -14.80 10.73
CA TYR A 88 7.94 -16.06 11.08
C TYR A 88 7.85 -17.02 9.89
N LEU A 89 7.58 -16.52 8.70
CA LEU A 89 7.40 -17.34 7.51
C LEU A 89 8.72 -17.69 6.83
N GLY A 90 9.69 -16.78 6.90
CA GLY A 90 10.97 -16.94 6.25
C GLY A 90 12.02 -17.68 7.08
N THR A 91 11.76 -17.87 8.37
CA THR A 91 12.66 -18.57 9.25
C THR A 91 12.73 -20.05 8.86
N LYS A 92 13.90 -20.53 8.64
CA LYS A 92 14.10 -21.94 8.26
C LYS A 92 15.07 -22.60 9.17
N PRO A 93 14.79 -23.86 9.51
CA PRO A 93 15.81 -24.65 10.17
C PRO A 93 17.01 -24.80 9.27
#